data_6b4983bb187e05a67bd64131196faa78
#
_entry.id   6b4983bb187e05a67bd64131196faa78
#
_cell.length_a   1.000
_cell.length_b   1.000
_cell.length_c   1.000
_cell.angle_alpha   90.00
_cell.angle_beta   90.00
_cell.angle_gamma   90.00
#
_symmetry.space_group_name_H-M   'P 1'
#
loop_
_entity.id
_entity.type
_entity.pdbx_description
1 polymer ?
#
loop_
_entity_poly.entity_id
_entity_poly.type
_entity_poly.pdbx_seq_one_letter_code
_entity_poly.pdbx_strand_id
1 'polypeptide(L)'
;MKATIYHNPKCGTSRKTLEILEAEPGVEIEVIEYLRAPPSRDELKRLYDRAGITPHEGLRSKEKLAQDLDLAHVSDRAVLDAMVEDPILIERPLVETEKGVRLCRPQDKVREIL
;
A
#
# COMPACT_ATOMS: atom_id res chain seq x y z
N MET A 1 18.57 5.19 6.58
CA MET A 1 17.55 5.01 5.52
C MET A 1 16.17 5.24 6.12
N LYS A 2 15.31 5.96 5.42
CA LYS A 2 13.92 6.15 5.83
C LYS A 2 13.01 5.17 5.12
N ALA A 3 12.09 4.55 5.86
CA ALA A 3 11.02 3.71 5.31
C ALA A 3 9.67 4.27 5.75
N THR A 4 8.76 4.46 4.80
CA THR A 4 7.39 4.85 5.08
C THR A 4 6.50 3.63 4.83
N ILE A 5 5.76 3.22 5.84
CA ILE A 5 4.79 2.12 5.73
C ILE A 5 3.37 2.66 5.81
N TYR A 6 2.57 2.34 4.80
CA TYR A 6 1.12 2.61 4.79
C TYR A 6 0.46 1.41 5.45
N HIS A 7 0.19 1.56 6.74
CA HIS A 7 -0.04 0.48 7.69
C HIS A 7 -1.51 0.30 8.06
N ASN A 8 -1.89 -0.97 8.21
CA ASN A 8 -3.17 -1.35 8.82
C ASN A 8 -2.87 -2.23 10.05
N PRO A 9 -3.07 -1.70 11.28
CA PRO A 9 -2.73 -2.45 12.50
C PRO A 9 -3.58 -3.71 12.71
N LYS A 10 -4.70 -3.84 12.00
CA LYS A 10 -5.56 -5.02 12.06
C LYS A 10 -5.17 -6.10 11.05
N CYS A 11 -4.24 -5.80 10.14
CA CYS A 11 -3.78 -6.75 9.12
C CYS A 11 -2.51 -7.47 9.58
N GLY A 12 -2.55 -8.80 9.63
CA GLY A 12 -1.40 -9.60 10.05
C GLY A 12 -0.17 -9.40 9.18
N THR A 13 -0.34 -9.33 7.86
CA THR A 13 0.76 -9.07 6.91
C THR A 13 1.37 -7.70 7.15
N SER A 14 0.54 -6.68 7.42
CA SER A 14 1.02 -5.34 7.70
C SER A 14 1.82 -5.28 8.99
N ARG A 15 1.36 -5.96 10.06
CA ARG A 15 2.11 -6.04 11.32
C ARG A 15 3.44 -6.74 11.14
N LYS A 16 3.49 -7.86 10.41
CA LYS A 16 4.73 -8.59 10.13
C LYS A 16 5.72 -7.78 9.32
N THR A 17 5.23 -7.02 8.35
CA THR A 17 6.08 -6.10 7.57
C THR A 17 6.71 -5.05 8.46
N LEU A 18 5.93 -4.45 9.37
CA LEU A 18 6.43 -3.46 10.32
C LEU A 18 7.49 -4.09 11.24
N GLU A 19 7.30 -5.31 11.71
CA GLU A 19 8.29 -6.03 12.51
C GLU A 19 9.63 -6.20 11.77
N ILE A 20 9.58 -6.53 10.47
CA ILE A 20 10.79 -6.64 9.64
C ILE A 20 11.51 -5.30 9.58
N LEU A 21 10.78 -4.21 9.37
CA LEU A 21 11.36 -2.86 9.34
C LEU A 21 12.00 -2.50 10.68
N GLU A 22 11.31 -2.80 11.78
CA GLU A 22 11.81 -2.51 13.12
C GLU A 22 13.06 -3.29 13.47
N ALA A 23 13.21 -4.48 12.92
CA ALA A 23 14.39 -5.33 13.15
C ALA A 23 15.60 -4.93 12.27
N GLU A 24 15.41 -4.11 11.24
CA GLU A 24 16.48 -3.72 10.33
C GLU A 24 17.29 -2.56 10.90
N PRO A 25 18.61 -2.73 11.12
CA PRO A 25 19.45 -1.64 11.64
C PRO A 25 19.50 -0.44 10.69
N GLY A 26 19.47 0.77 11.25
CA GLY A 26 19.63 2.00 10.49
C GLY A 26 18.41 2.44 9.71
N VAL A 27 17.25 1.82 9.92
CA VAL A 27 16.00 2.23 9.27
C VAL A 27 15.20 3.13 10.22
N GLU A 28 14.91 4.35 9.75
CA GLU A 28 13.98 5.27 10.40
C GLU A 28 12.60 5.02 9.80
N ILE A 29 11.61 4.70 10.65
CA ILE A 29 10.28 4.29 10.20
C ILE A 29 9.27 5.40 10.40
N GLU A 30 8.54 5.73 9.32
CA GLU A 30 7.34 6.54 9.38
C GLU A 30 6.14 5.63 9.17
N VAL A 31 5.22 5.60 10.13
CA VAL A 31 3.99 4.81 10.04
C VAL A 31 2.83 5.74 9.67
N ILE A 32 2.18 5.45 8.54
CA ILE A 32 0.97 6.15 8.12
C ILE A 32 -0.18 5.15 8.17
N GLU A 33 -1.14 5.39 9.07
CA GLU A 33 -2.37 4.59 9.11
C GLU A 33 -3.31 5.10 8.03
N TYR A 34 -3.22 4.51 6.85
CA TYR A 34 -3.89 5.00 5.64
C TYR A 34 -5.42 5.03 5.74
N LEU A 35 -6.01 4.24 6.64
CA LEU A 35 -7.46 4.28 6.86
C LEU A 35 -7.92 5.58 7.51
N ARG A 36 -7.02 6.24 8.26
CA ARG A 36 -7.29 7.52 8.93
C ARG A 36 -6.69 8.70 8.17
N ALA A 37 -5.58 8.49 7.50
CA ALA A 37 -4.85 9.50 6.75
C ALA A 37 -4.56 8.95 5.35
N PRO A 38 -5.58 8.85 4.49
CA PRO A 38 -5.41 8.25 3.16
C PRO A 38 -4.50 9.12 2.29
N PRO A 39 -3.65 8.47 1.47
CA PRO A 39 -2.89 9.21 0.47
C PRO A 39 -3.83 9.80 -0.57
N SER A 40 -3.39 10.89 -1.20
CA SER A 40 -4.11 11.48 -2.31
C SER A 40 -4.04 10.56 -3.54
N ARG A 41 -4.87 10.85 -4.56
CA ARG A 41 -4.82 10.12 -5.82
C ARG A 41 -3.43 10.22 -6.46
N ASP A 42 -2.84 11.41 -6.48
CA ASP A 42 -1.52 11.62 -7.08
C ASP A 42 -0.44 10.87 -6.31
N GLU A 43 -0.54 10.82 -5.00
CA GLU A 43 0.38 10.07 -4.15
C GLU A 43 0.28 8.57 -4.39
N LEU A 44 -0.94 8.03 -4.48
CA LEU A 44 -1.16 6.62 -4.82
C LEU A 44 -0.59 6.28 -6.20
N LYS A 45 -0.84 7.15 -7.19
CA LYS A 45 -0.31 6.94 -8.53
C LYS A 45 1.21 6.91 -8.51
N ARG A 46 1.84 7.83 -7.81
CA ARG A 46 3.30 7.88 -7.65
C ARG A 46 3.84 6.60 -7.03
N LEU A 47 3.20 6.13 -5.96
CA LEU A 47 3.61 4.91 -5.27
C LEU A 47 3.49 3.69 -6.19
N TYR A 48 2.37 3.53 -6.89
CA TYR A 48 2.17 2.41 -7.80
C TYR A 48 3.13 2.46 -8.98
N ASP A 49 3.37 3.65 -9.55
CA ASP A 49 4.35 3.82 -10.62
C ASP A 49 5.75 3.37 -10.16
N ARG A 50 6.17 3.78 -8.96
CA ARG A 50 7.46 3.34 -8.39
C ARG A 50 7.50 1.85 -8.07
N ALA A 51 6.38 1.27 -7.71
CA ALA A 51 6.28 -0.16 -7.43
C ALA A 51 6.22 -1.00 -8.71
N GLY A 52 6.00 -0.37 -9.86
CA GLY A 52 5.85 -1.08 -11.13
C GLY A 52 4.55 -1.86 -11.24
N ILE A 53 3.51 -1.43 -10.53
CA ILE A 53 2.19 -2.07 -10.57
C ILE A 53 1.11 -1.07 -11.02
N THR A 54 -0.01 -1.63 -11.47
CA THR A 54 -1.19 -0.83 -11.83
C THR A 54 -2.06 -0.57 -10.60
N PRO A 55 -2.95 0.45 -10.64
CA PRO A 55 -3.94 0.63 -9.58
C PRO A 55 -4.81 -0.60 -9.34
N HIS A 56 -5.18 -1.34 -10.40
CA HIS A 56 -5.94 -2.58 -10.27
C HIS A 56 -5.17 -3.64 -9.47
N GLU A 57 -3.86 -3.74 -9.65
CA GLU A 57 -3.02 -4.65 -8.89
C GLU A 57 -2.89 -4.22 -7.42
N GLY A 58 -3.02 -2.93 -7.14
CA GLY A 58 -3.05 -2.38 -5.79
C GLY A 58 -4.42 -2.43 -5.13
N LEU A 59 -5.45 -2.85 -5.85
CA LEU A 59 -6.81 -2.92 -5.35
C LEU A 59 -7.03 -4.17 -4.50
N ARG A 60 -7.67 -3.98 -3.36
CA ARG A 60 -8.15 -5.08 -2.52
C ARG A 60 -9.41 -5.69 -3.15
N SER A 61 -9.22 -6.46 -4.21
CA SER A 61 -10.30 -6.94 -5.08
C SER A 61 -11.29 -7.87 -4.40
N LYS A 62 -10.89 -8.50 -3.30
CA LYS A 62 -11.77 -9.37 -2.51
C LYS A 62 -12.69 -8.59 -1.57
N GLU A 63 -12.45 -7.30 -1.40
CA GLU A 63 -13.32 -6.45 -0.59
C GLU A 63 -14.69 -6.34 -1.26
N LYS A 64 -15.77 -6.48 -0.45
CA LYS A 64 -17.14 -6.45 -0.99
C LYS A 64 -17.42 -5.16 -1.76
N LEU A 65 -16.94 -4.03 -1.26
CA LEU A 65 -17.15 -2.74 -1.92
C LEU A 65 -16.52 -2.71 -3.32
N ALA A 66 -15.35 -3.34 -3.50
CA ALA A 66 -14.71 -3.43 -4.81
C ALA A 66 -15.57 -4.19 -5.81
N GLN A 67 -16.25 -5.24 -5.35
CA GLN A 67 -17.16 -6.04 -6.17
C GLN A 67 -18.45 -5.28 -6.46
N ASP A 68 -19.02 -4.62 -5.46
CA ASP A 68 -20.25 -3.84 -5.59
C ASP A 68 -20.09 -2.68 -6.59
N LEU A 69 -18.92 -2.06 -6.62
CA LEU A 69 -18.59 -0.97 -7.55
C LEU A 69 -18.03 -1.45 -8.89
N ASP A 70 -17.89 -2.76 -9.07
CA ASP A 70 -17.33 -3.38 -10.29
C ASP A 70 -15.96 -2.77 -10.69
N LEU A 71 -15.09 -2.56 -9.71
CA LEU A 71 -13.81 -1.89 -9.93
C LEU A 71 -12.83 -2.66 -10.80
N ALA A 72 -13.08 -3.95 -11.04
CA ALA A 72 -12.28 -4.74 -11.97
C ALA A 72 -12.40 -4.25 -13.40
N HIS A 73 -13.51 -3.56 -13.75
CA HIS A 73 -13.87 -3.19 -15.13
C HIS A 73 -13.91 -1.68 -15.37
N VAL A 74 -13.34 -0.88 -14.48
CA VAL A 74 -13.25 0.57 -14.64
C VAL A 74 -11.82 0.99 -14.96
N SER A 75 -11.62 2.27 -15.33
CA SER A 75 -10.29 2.81 -15.62
C SER A 75 -9.39 2.84 -14.39
N ASP A 76 -8.07 2.92 -14.60
CA ASP A 76 -7.09 3.09 -13.53
C ASP A 76 -7.41 4.33 -12.69
N ARG A 77 -7.79 5.42 -13.33
CA ARG A 77 -8.15 6.67 -12.64
C ARG A 77 -9.36 6.48 -11.75
N ALA A 78 -10.37 5.75 -12.22
CA ALA A 78 -11.57 5.47 -11.43
C ALA A 78 -11.24 4.59 -10.20
N VAL A 79 -10.32 3.63 -10.35
CA VAL A 79 -9.84 2.84 -9.21
C VAL A 79 -9.16 3.73 -8.18
N LEU A 80 -8.27 4.64 -8.61
CA LEU A 80 -7.59 5.56 -7.70
C LEU A 80 -8.58 6.48 -6.98
N ASP A 81 -9.56 7.02 -7.70
CA ASP A 81 -10.59 7.87 -7.11
C ASP A 81 -11.40 7.11 -6.05
N ALA A 82 -11.74 5.85 -6.33
CA ALA A 82 -12.45 5.00 -5.37
C ALA A 82 -11.60 4.73 -4.12
N MET A 83 -10.31 4.50 -4.28
CA MET A 83 -9.39 4.27 -3.15
C MET A 83 -9.27 5.48 -2.23
N VAL A 84 -9.29 6.69 -2.78
CA VAL A 84 -9.24 7.93 -2.00
C VAL A 84 -10.53 8.12 -1.22
N GLU A 85 -11.67 7.83 -1.85
CA GLU A 85 -12.98 7.92 -1.20
C GLU A 85 -13.13 6.85 -0.12
N ASP A 86 -12.70 5.62 -0.40
CA ASP A 86 -12.84 4.46 0.48
C ASP A 86 -11.49 3.75 0.63
N PRO A 87 -10.62 4.21 1.53
CA PRO A 87 -9.26 3.65 1.69
C PRO A 87 -9.19 2.16 2.01
N ILE A 88 -10.28 1.56 2.48
CA ILE A 88 -10.35 0.11 2.69
C ILE A 88 -10.08 -0.68 1.40
N LEU A 89 -10.25 -0.03 0.24
CA LEU A 89 -10.00 -0.63 -1.08
C LEU A 89 -8.51 -0.78 -1.40
N ILE A 90 -7.62 -0.17 -0.63
CA ILE A 90 -6.18 -0.22 -0.86
C ILE A 90 -5.61 -1.52 -0.29
N GLU A 91 -4.94 -2.32 -1.13
CA GLU A 91 -4.15 -3.47 -0.66
C GLU A 91 -2.98 -2.97 0.20
N ARG A 92 -2.59 -3.76 1.19
CA ARG A 92 -1.68 -3.33 2.25
C ARG A 92 -0.70 -4.43 2.66
N PRO A 93 0.46 -4.03 3.18
CA PRO A 93 0.95 -2.67 3.27
C PRO A 93 1.75 -2.26 2.03
N LEU A 94 1.69 -0.98 1.70
CA LEU A 94 2.66 -0.37 0.81
C LEU A 94 3.82 0.14 1.66
N VAL A 95 5.05 -0.07 1.20
CA VAL A 95 6.26 0.46 1.85
C VAL A 95 7.10 1.18 0.81
N GLU A 96 7.56 2.37 1.16
CA GLU A 96 8.46 3.17 0.35
C GLU A 96 9.78 3.40 1.07
N THR A 97 10.89 3.17 0.36
CA THR A 97 12.23 3.57 0.78
C THR A 97 12.89 4.32 -0.39
N GLU A 98 14.11 4.81 -0.18
CA GLU A 98 14.88 5.40 -1.27
C GLU A 98 15.15 4.41 -2.41
N LYS A 99 15.11 3.11 -2.14
CA LYS A 99 15.36 2.05 -3.13
C LYS A 99 14.14 1.67 -3.95
N GLY A 100 12.95 2.06 -3.53
CA GLY A 100 11.73 1.76 -4.28
C GLY A 100 10.49 1.65 -3.41
N VAL A 101 9.45 1.13 -4.03
CA VAL A 101 8.15 0.87 -3.38
C VAL A 101 7.77 -0.59 -3.62
N ARG A 102 7.20 -1.22 -2.61
CA ARG A 102 6.62 -2.58 -2.74
C ARG A 102 5.27 -2.66 -2.05
N LEU A 103 4.35 -3.38 -2.70
CA LEU A 103 3.19 -3.93 -2.03
C LEU A 103 3.66 -5.22 -1.36
N CYS A 104 3.77 -5.19 -0.04
CA CYS A 104 4.46 -6.24 0.73
C CYS A 104 3.52 -7.40 1.09
N ARG A 105 3.10 -8.13 0.07
CA ARG A 105 2.31 -9.35 0.19
C ARG A 105 2.92 -10.43 -0.71
N PRO A 106 3.65 -11.40 -0.14
CA PRO A 106 3.95 -11.59 1.29
C PRO A 106 4.88 -10.51 1.86
N GLN A 107 4.94 -10.43 3.19
CA GLN A 107 5.71 -9.42 3.91
C GLN A 107 7.20 -9.40 3.56
N ASP A 108 7.77 -10.52 3.19
CA ASP A 108 9.20 -10.62 2.86
C ASP A 108 9.60 -9.77 1.63
N LYS A 109 8.63 -9.36 0.81
CA LYS A 109 8.91 -8.46 -0.31
C LYS A 109 9.54 -7.15 0.13
N VAL A 110 9.31 -6.72 1.37
CA VAL A 110 9.92 -5.49 1.89
C VAL A 110 11.44 -5.56 1.87
N ARG A 111 12.03 -6.75 1.97
CA ARG A 111 13.48 -6.93 1.96
C ARG A 111 14.12 -6.51 0.64
N GLU A 112 13.36 -6.51 -0.45
CA GLU A 112 13.84 -6.10 -1.77
C GLU A 112 14.19 -4.61 -1.85
N ILE A 113 13.68 -3.80 -0.91
CA ILE A 113 13.90 -2.36 -0.88
C ILE A 113 14.60 -1.88 0.41
N LEU A 114 15.18 -2.80 1.14
CA LEU A 114 15.97 -2.48 2.34
C LEU A 114 17.48 -2.42 2.08
#